data_a1ad5b3e820948bcdd2e91b7bd549fba
#
_entry.id   a1ad5b3e820948bcdd2e91b7bd549fba
#
_cell.length_a   1.000
_cell.length_b   1.000
_cell.length_c   1.000
_cell.angle_alpha   90.00
_cell.angle_beta   90.00
_cell.angle_gamma   90.00
#
_symmetry.space_group_name_H-M   'P 1'
#
loop_
_entity.id
_entity.type
_entity.pdbx_description
1 polymer ?
#
loop_
_entity_poly.entity_id
_entity_poly.type
_entity_poly.pdbx_seq_one_letter_code
_entity_poly.pdbx_strand_id
1 'polypeptide(L)'
;MIKKITALFLSVAFVGLLFVSISVPAIASYDCGSLKGCENKICEIERQLSIAQEKGNNHKANGLKRALENVKEHCTDKGLKEDLIEEIEEAKNEIEEYESDLKVAKEHGKKDKIRKYQEKIEEEKSKINRFEDELSNLD
;
A
#
# COMPACT_ATOMS: atom_id res chain seq x y z
N MET A 1 45.07 75.62 -14.93
CA MET A 1 43.79 75.26 -14.27
C MET A 1 43.52 73.80 -14.50
N ILE A 2 43.80 72.95 -13.54
CA ILE A 2 43.71 71.52 -13.65
C ILE A 2 42.56 71.08 -12.77
N LYS A 3 41.49 70.66 -13.38
CA LYS A 3 40.31 70.09 -12.64
C LYS A 3 40.57 68.63 -12.31
N LYS A 4 40.69 68.29 -11.03
CA LYS A 4 40.78 66.97 -10.51
C LYS A 4 39.44 66.23 -10.69
N ILE A 5 39.47 65.15 -11.48
CA ILE A 5 38.32 64.24 -11.59
C ILE A 5 38.55 63.11 -10.58
N THR A 6 37.77 63.12 -9.54
CA THR A 6 37.71 62.03 -8.54
C THR A 6 36.88 60.87 -9.12
N ALA A 7 37.54 59.76 -9.44
CA ALA A 7 36.86 58.53 -9.84
C ALA A 7 36.23 57.85 -8.61
N LEU A 8 34.93 57.75 -8.65
CA LEU A 8 34.13 57.04 -7.64
C LEU A 8 34.07 55.56 -8.04
N PHE A 9 34.79 54.73 -7.31
CA PHE A 9 34.69 53.27 -7.48
C PHE A 9 33.41 52.79 -6.85
N LEU A 10 32.41 52.45 -7.68
CA LEU A 10 31.24 51.70 -7.26
C LEU A 10 31.63 50.23 -7.10
N SER A 11 31.77 49.80 -5.86
CA SER A 11 31.97 48.41 -5.52
C SER A 11 30.62 47.69 -5.64
N VAL A 12 30.39 46.96 -6.73
CA VAL A 12 29.22 46.08 -6.90
C VAL A 12 29.50 44.80 -6.12
N ALA A 13 28.92 44.69 -4.95
CA ALA A 13 28.91 43.43 -4.19
C ALA A 13 28.02 42.43 -4.92
N PHE A 14 28.64 41.45 -5.55
CA PHE A 14 27.97 40.32 -6.20
C PHE A 14 27.52 39.35 -5.10
N VAL A 15 26.27 39.49 -4.60
CA VAL A 15 25.64 38.54 -3.71
C VAL A 15 25.30 37.31 -4.54
N GLY A 16 26.19 36.31 -4.50
CA GLY A 16 25.97 35.00 -5.11
C GLY A 16 24.81 34.32 -4.40
N LEU A 17 23.64 34.29 -5.03
CA LEU A 17 22.55 33.45 -4.62
C LEU A 17 22.94 32.00 -4.88
N LEU A 18 23.37 31.29 -3.83
CA LEU A 18 23.50 29.82 -3.84
C LEU A 18 22.07 29.23 -3.96
N PHE A 19 21.67 28.91 -5.19
CA PHE A 19 20.53 28.05 -5.42
C PHE A 19 20.89 26.65 -4.93
N VAL A 20 20.52 26.35 -3.69
CA VAL A 20 20.48 24.97 -3.21
C VAL A 20 19.38 24.27 -4.00
N SER A 21 19.77 23.58 -5.05
CA SER A 21 18.85 22.69 -5.78
C SER A 21 18.47 21.57 -4.84
N ILE A 22 17.31 21.70 -4.18
CA ILE A 22 16.69 20.61 -3.44
C ILE A 22 16.23 19.62 -4.51
N SER A 23 17.07 18.60 -4.77
CA SER A 23 16.67 17.46 -5.58
C SER A 23 15.60 16.72 -4.80
N VAL A 24 14.32 17.05 -5.05
CA VAL A 24 13.21 16.24 -4.59
C VAL A 24 13.37 14.89 -5.28
N PRO A 25 13.54 13.77 -4.56
CA PRO A 25 13.57 12.48 -5.21
C PRO A 25 12.24 12.33 -5.96
N ALA A 26 12.31 12.11 -7.27
CA ALA A 26 11.14 11.80 -8.06
C ALA A 26 10.49 10.56 -7.41
N ILE A 27 9.30 10.72 -6.84
CA ILE A 27 8.50 9.59 -6.39
C ILE A 27 8.27 8.76 -7.64
N ALA A 28 8.94 7.61 -7.73
CA ALA A 28 8.67 6.68 -8.79
C ALA A 28 7.18 6.35 -8.71
N SER A 29 6.41 6.77 -9.72
CA SER A 29 5.02 6.39 -9.83
C SER A 29 4.99 4.88 -10.12
N TYR A 30 4.85 4.08 -9.07
CA TYR A 30 4.68 2.63 -9.21
C TYR A 30 3.31 2.36 -9.84
N ASP A 31 3.30 2.11 -11.13
CA ASP A 31 2.11 1.59 -11.82
C ASP A 31 2.05 0.07 -11.65
N CYS A 32 1.60 -0.36 -10.48
CA CYS A 32 1.45 -1.78 -10.17
C CYS A 32 0.19 -2.39 -10.82
N GLY A 33 -0.74 -1.57 -11.30
CA GLY A 33 -2.02 -2.03 -11.84
C GLY A 33 -1.91 -2.83 -13.15
N SER A 34 -0.81 -2.68 -13.88
CA SER A 34 -0.52 -3.45 -15.11
C SER A 34 0.18 -4.78 -14.84
N LEU A 35 0.69 -4.99 -13.63
CA LEU A 35 1.40 -6.21 -13.23
C LEU A 35 0.44 -7.23 -12.63
N LYS A 36 0.80 -8.52 -12.73
CA LYS A 36 0.01 -9.63 -12.21
C LYS A 36 0.82 -10.49 -11.24
N GLY A 37 0.13 -11.25 -10.43
CA GLY A 37 0.74 -12.27 -9.58
C GLY A 37 1.84 -11.76 -8.67
N CYS A 38 2.93 -12.50 -8.61
CA CYS A 38 4.08 -12.17 -7.76
C CYS A 38 4.72 -10.83 -8.13
N GLU A 39 4.71 -10.43 -9.40
CA GLU A 39 5.24 -9.14 -9.83
C GLU A 39 4.41 -7.98 -9.27
N ASN A 40 3.09 -8.08 -9.30
CA ASN A 40 2.20 -7.10 -8.69
C ASN A 40 2.42 -7.01 -7.18
N LYS A 41 2.51 -8.17 -6.49
CA LYS A 41 2.76 -8.23 -5.05
C LYS A 41 4.08 -7.57 -4.66
N ILE A 42 5.15 -7.82 -5.42
CA ILE A 42 6.46 -7.17 -5.23
C ILE A 42 6.33 -5.65 -5.40
N CYS A 43 5.72 -5.20 -6.50
CA CYS A 43 5.53 -3.79 -6.81
C CYS A 43 4.76 -3.06 -5.69
N GLU A 44 3.66 -3.64 -5.21
CA GLU A 44 2.86 -3.05 -4.12
C GLU A 44 3.64 -2.95 -2.79
N ILE A 45 4.46 -3.95 -2.47
CA ILE A 45 5.32 -3.91 -1.27
C ILE A 45 6.38 -2.82 -1.43
N GLU A 46 7.02 -2.70 -2.59
CA GLU A 46 8.01 -1.67 -2.89
C GLU A 46 7.40 -0.26 -2.80
N ARG A 47 6.19 -0.07 -3.33
CA ARG A 47 5.44 1.18 -3.21
C ARG A 47 5.15 1.54 -1.75
N GLN A 48 4.67 0.59 -0.97
CA GLN A 48 4.41 0.81 0.46
C GLN A 48 5.69 1.07 1.26
N LEU A 49 6.79 0.42 0.90
CA LEU A 49 8.11 0.62 1.51
C LEU A 49 8.60 2.04 1.27
N SER A 50 8.49 2.55 0.04
CA SER A 50 8.83 3.94 -0.28
C SER A 50 8.04 4.93 0.58
N ILE A 51 6.72 4.76 0.65
CA ILE A 51 5.84 5.60 1.48
C ILE A 51 6.22 5.53 2.97
N ALA A 52 6.56 4.34 3.49
CA ALA A 52 6.96 4.18 4.89
C ALA A 52 8.30 4.88 5.19
N GLN A 53 9.24 4.83 4.26
CA GLN A 53 10.53 5.51 4.35
C GLN A 53 10.38 7.03 4.31
N GLU A 54 9.58 7.56 3.37
CA GLU A 54 9.28 8.99 3.28
C GLU A 54 8.63 9.54 4.55
N LYS A 55 7.74 8.76 5.17
CA LYS A 55 7.09 9.12 6.44
C LYS A 55 7.95 8.87 7.67
N GLY A 56 9.19 8.40 7.52
CA GLY A 56 10.09 8.07 8.62
C GLY A 56 9.59 6.91 9.51
N ASN A 57 8.64 6.10 9.03
CA ASN A 57 8.13 4.96 9.78
C ASN A 57 9.07 3.75 9.65
N ASN A 58 10.15 3.79 10.41
CA ASN A 58 11.21 2.78 10.37
C ASN A 58 10.72 1.38 10.74
N HIS A 59 9.76 1.28 11.66
CA HIS A 59 9.19 -0.02 12.05
C HIS A 59 8.46 -0.67 10.87
N LYS A 60 7.57 0.08 10.21
CA LYS A 60 6.86 -0.39 9.03
C LYS A 60 7.82 -0.69 7.87
N ALA A 61 8.79 0.19 7.62
CA ALA A 61 9.80 0.00 6.57
C ALA A 61 10.61 -1.30 6.76
N ASN A 62 11.02 -1.61 7.99
CA ASN A 62 11.76 -2.85 8.28
C ASN A 62 10.87 -4.10 8.10
N GLY A 63 9.59 -4.04 8.46
CA GLY A 63 8.63 -5.11 8.20
C GLY A 63 8.45 -5.35 6.70
N LEU A 64 8.27 -4.28 5.93
CA LEU A 64 8.09 -4.35 4.48
C LEU A 64 9.35 -4.85 3.74
N LYS A 65 10.56 -4.52 4.21
CA LYS A 65 11.81 -5.07 3.65
C LYS A 65 11.86 -6.59 3.79
N ARG A 66 11.53 -7.11 4.97
CA ARG A 66 11.49 -8.58 5.20
C ARG A 66 10.40 -9.24 4.36
N ALA A 67 9.23 -8.61 4.24
CA ALA A 67 8.16 -9.11 3.39
C ALA A 67 8.57 -9.14 1.92
N LEU A 68 9.25 -8.09 1.44
CA LEU A 68 9.77 -8.01 0.08
C LEU A 68 10.78 -9.12 -0.23
N GLU A 69 11.73 -9.34 0.68
CA GLU A 69 12.73 -10.42 0.56
C GLU A 69 12.04 -11.79 0.50
N ASN A 70 11.11 -12.05 1.41
CA ASN A 70 10.35 -13.30 1.44
C ASN A 70 9.56 -13.53 0.13
N VAL A 71 8.87 -12.50 -0.37
CA VAL A 71 8.11 -12.61 -1.63
C VAL A 71 9.05 -12.83 -2.81
N LYS A 72 10.20 -12.14 -2.89
CA LYS A 72 11.19 -12.34 -3.96
C LYS A 72 11.79 -13.74 -3.97
N GLU A 73 11.94 -14.36 -2.80
CA GLU A 73 12.54 -15.70 -2.68
C GLU A 73 11.54 -16.85 -2.85
N HIS A 74 10.29 -16.65 -2.42
CA HIS A 74 9.36 -17.78 -2.27
C HIS A 74 8.06 -17.64 -3.06
N CYS A 75 7.73 -16.45 -3.59
CA CYS A 75 6.50 -16.30 -4.35
C CYS A 75 6.57 -17.03 -5.68
N THR A 76 5.56 -17.82 -5.95
CA THR A 76 5.29 -18.38 -7.28
C THR A 76 3.83 -18.11 -7.61
N ASP A 77 3.50 -17.86 -8.87
CA ASP A 77 2.09 -17.61 -9.25
C ASP A 77 1.20 -18.81 -8.95
N LYS A 78 1.74 -20.02 -9.03
CA LYS A 78 1.03 -21.23 -8.60
C LYS A 78 0.74 -21.23 -7.10
N GLY A 79 1.75 -20.93 -6.26
CA GLY A 79 1.56 -20.84 -4.81
C GLY A 79 0.57 -19.73 -4.44
N LEU A 80 0.64 -18.59 -5.13
CA LEU A 80 -0.30 -17.49 -4.91
C LEU A 80 -1.75 -17.88 -5.26
N LYS A 81 -1.95 -18.67 -6.32
CA LYS A 81 -3.28 -19.22 -6.64
C LYS A 81 -3.79 -20.18 -5.56
N GLU A 82 -2.93 -21.06 -5.07
CA GLU A 82 -3.26 -22.03 -4.00
C GLU A 82 -3.64 -21.27 -2.71
N ASP A 83 -2.87 -20.27 -2.31
CA ASP A 83 -3.15 -19.41 -1.16
C ASP A 83 -4.51 -18.69 -1.30
N LEU A 84 -4.80 -18.12 -2.48
CA LEU A 84 -6.07 -17.43 -2.72
C LEU A 84 -7.28 -18.38 -2.66
N ILE A 85 -7.13 -19.60 -3.16
CA ILE A 85 -8.19 -20.62 -3.11
C ILE A 85 -8.45 -21.01 -1.64
N GLU A 86 -7.40 -21.18 -0.83
CA GLU A 86 -7.53 -21.48 0.60
C GLU A 86 -8.22 -20.35 1.36
N GLU A 87 -7.83 -19.10 1.12
CA GLU A 87 -8.47 -17.90 1.72
C GLU A 87 -9.94 -17.76 1.35
N ILE A 88 -10.32 -18.11 0.10
CA ILE A 88 -11.73 -18.13 -0.34
C ILE A 88 -12.51 -19.22 0.41
N GLU A 89 -11.92 -20.40 0.59
CA GLU A 89 -12.55 -21.50 1.32
C GLU A 89 -12.72 -21.18 2.80
N GLU A 90 -11.71 -20.60 3.45
CA GLU A 90 -11.80 -20.12 4.82
C GLU A 90 -12.92 -19.07 4.98
N ALA A 91 -12.97 -18.08 4.11
CA ALA A 91 -14.03 -17.05 4.17
C ALA A 91 -15.44 -17.65 3.96
N LYS A 92 -15.60 -18.68 3.13
CA LYS A 92 -16.88 -19.42 2.99
C LYS A 92 -17.27 -20.14 4.27
N ASN A 93 -16.32 -20.80 4.93
CA ASN A 93 -16.55 -21.48 6.19
C ASN A 93 -16.96 -20.49 7.30
N GLU A 94 -16.31 -19.31 7.37
CA GLU A 94 -16.68 -18.25 8.30
C GLU A 94 -18.11 -17.73 8.04
N ILE A 95 -18.53 -17.61 6.78
CA ILE A 95 -19.91 -17.24 6.44
C ILE A 95 -20.90 -18.28 6.98
N GLU A 96 -20.63 -19.56 6.80
CA GLU A 96 -21.50 -20.63 7.31
C GLU A 96 -21.64 -20.56 8.83
N GLU A 97 -20.54 -20.30 9.56
CA GLU A 97 -20.57 -20.12 11.01
C GLU A 97 -21.39 -18.90 11.40
N TYR A 98 -21.18 -17.74 10.77
CA TYR A 98 -21.95 -16.53 11.06
C TYR A 98 -23.42 -16.65 10.68
N GLU A 99 -23.78 -17.41 9.64
CA GLU A 99 -25.16 -17.69 9.27
C GLU A 99 -25.86 -18.55 10.33
N SER A 100 -25.16 -19.56 10.87
CA SER A 100 -25.65 -20.37 11.99
C SER A 100 -25.91 -19.53 13.24
N ASP A 101 -24.93 -18.68 13.61
CA ASP A 101 -25.03 -17.76 14.73
C ASP A 101 -26.14 -16.71 14.54
N LEU A 102 -26.29 -16.21 13.31
CA LEU A 102 -27.35 -15.27 12.94
C LEU A 102 -28.72 -15.90 13.13
N LYS A 103 -28.87 -17.16 12.77
CA LYS A 103 -30.14 -17.91 12.97
C LYS A 103 -30.49 -17.99 14.46
N VAL A 104 -29.53 -18.38 15.29
CA VAL A 104 -29.71 -18.43 16.74
C VAL A 104 -30.03 -17.05 17.33
N ALA A 105 -29.35 -16.01 16.86
CA ALA A 105 -29.61 -14.63 17.29
C ALA A 105 -31.04 -14.17 16.94
N LYS A 106 -31.54 -14.54 15.77
CA LYS A 106 -32.92 -14.25 15.33
C LYS A 106 -33.96 -14.97 16.19
N GLU A 107 -33.77 -16.26 16.48
CA GLU A 107 -34.65 -17.05 17.34
C GLU A 107 -34.78 -16.44 18.74
N HIS A 108 -33.72 -15.85 19.26
CA HIS A 108 -33.70 -15.22 20.58
C HIS A 108 -33.97 -13.70 20.57
N GLY A 109 -34.27 -13.10 19.43
CA GLY A 109 -34.56 -11.67 19.29
C GLY A 109 -33.41 -10.73 19.64
N LYS A 110 -32.15 -11.18 19.54
CA LYS A 110 -30.95 -10.42 19.94
C LYS A 110 -30.53 -9.46 18.85
N LYS A 111 -31.16 -8.29 18.74
CA LYS A 111 -31.00 -7.33 17.67
C LYS A 111 -29.54 -6.92 17.39
N ASP A 112 -28.73 -6.68 18.44
CA ASP A 112 -27.32 -6.28 18.26
C ASP A 112 -26.47 -7.42 17.67
N LYS A 113 -26.73 -8.67 18.06
CA LYS A 113 -26.07 -9.83 17.48
C LYS A 113 -26.51 -10.08 16.04
N ILE A 114 -27.79 -9.88 15.74
CA ILE A 114 -28.30 -9.99 14.36
C ILE A 114 -27.55 -9.03 13.46
N ARG A 115 -27.45 -7.75 13.83
CA ARG A 115 -26.69 -6.74 13.05
C ARG A 115 -25.23 -7.13 12.91
N LYS A 116 -24.56 -7.52 14.01
CA LYS A 116 -23.16 -7.93 14.01
C LYS A 116 -22.90 -9.06 13.02
N TYR A 117 -23.70 -10.13 13.05
CA TYR A 117 -23.47 -11.26 12.16
C TYR A 117 -23.81 -10.95 10.71
N GLN A 118 -24.80 -10.09 10.45
CA GLN A 118 -25.06 -9.60 9.09
C GLN A 118 -23.88 -8.79 8.54
N GLU A 119 -23.29 -7.88 9.34
CA GLU A 119 -22.10 -7.11 8.96
C GLU A 119 -20.92 -8.04 8.68
N LYS A 120 -20.70 -9.07 9.50
CA LYS A 120 -19.64 -10.06 9.31
C LYS A 120 -19.80 -10.87 8.03
N ILE A 121 -21.00 -11.33 7.74
CA ILE A 121 -21.30 -12.06 6.49
C ILE A 121 -20.99 -11.18 5.27
N GLU A 122 -21.37 -9.91 5.27
CA GLU A 122 -21.09 -9.01 4.16
C GLU A 122 -19.58 -8.67 4.04
N GLU A 123 -18.85 -8.60 5.15
CA GLU A 123 -17.40 -8.43 5.17
C GLU A 123 -16.70 -9.61 4.49
N GLU A 124 -17.07 -10.86 4.85
CA GLU A 124 -16.48 -12.05 4.25
C GLU A 124 -16.87 -12.22 2.77
N LYS A 125 -18.09 -11.91 2.38
CA LYS A 125 -18.49 -11.88 0.97
C LYS A 125 -17.67 -10.89 0.15
N SER A 126 -17.41 -9.71 0.70
CA SER A 126 -16.56 -8.71 0.05
C SER A 126 -15.10 -9.20 -0.07
N LYS A 127 -14.60 -9.94 0.93
CA LYS A 127 -13.29 -10.58 0.92
C LYS A 127 -13.20 -11.63 -0.19
N ILE A 128 -14.20 -12.51 -0.33
CA ILE A 128 -14.29 -13.51 -1.39
C ILE A 128 -14.25 -12.85 -2.77
N ASN A 129 -15.11 -11.87 -3.03
CA ASN A 129 -15.14 -11.18 -4.32
C ASN A 129 -13.77 -10.61 -4.69
N ARG A 130 -13.06 -9.99 -3.73
CA ARG A 130 -11.73 -9.46 -3.96
C ARG A 130 -10.71 -10.54 -4.31
N PHE A 131 -10.75 -11.69 -3.64
CA PHE A 131 -9.84 -12.80 -3.91
C PHE A 131 -10.16 -13.50 -5.24
N GLU A 132 -11.43 -13.61 -5.60
CA GLU A 132 -11.85 -14.13 -6.90
C GLU A 132 -11.40 -13.20 -8.06
N ASP A 133 -11.48 -11.88 -7.87
CA ASP A 133 -10.94 -10.91 -8.82
C ASP A 133 -9.41 -11.04 -8.93
N GLU A 134 -8.70 -11.19 -7.82
CA GLU A 134 -7.25 -11.39 -7.82
C GLU A 134 -6.88 -12.71 -8.51
N LEU A 135 -7.59 -13.80 -8.22
CA LEU A 135 -7.39 -15.10 -8.83
C LEU A 135 -7.61 -15.06 -10.35
N SER A 136 -8.66 -14.36 -10.82
CA SER A 136 -8.94 -14.18 -12.24
C SER A 136 -7.84 -13.39 -12.97
N ASN A 137 -7.14 -12.51 -12.27
CA ASN A 137 -6.02 -11.75 -12.81
C ASN A 137 -4.72 -12.55 -12.94
N LEU A 138 -4.66 -13.75 -12.34
CA LEU A 138 -3.51 -14.66 -12.45
C LEU A 138 -3.58 -15.60 -13.67
N ASP A 139 -4.73 -15.68 -14.32
CA ASP A 139 -4.94 -16.43 -15.56
C ASP A 139 -4.67 -15.56 -16.78
#